data_a301410c84a3b32fe4f6d6e76c0f74aa
#
_entry.id   a301410c84a3b32fe4f6d6e76c0f74aa
#
_cell.length_a   1.000
_cell.length_b   1.000
_cell.length_c   1.000
_cell.angle_alpha   90.00
_cell.angle_beta   90.00
_cell.angle_gamma   90.00
#
_symmetry.space_group_name_H-M   'P 1'
#
loop_
_entity.id
_entity.type
_entity.pdbx_description
1 polymer ?
#
loop_
_entity_poly.entity_id
_entity_poly.type
_entity_poly.pdbx_seq_one_letter_code
_entity_poly.pdbx_strand_id
1 'polypeptide(L)'
;MPLPTLLTKRAGSRLLAAAALLLSAVGVGAAAAAPAHALDYSSYHLAGVTGTGLHNTYDDKAEYTYLANALDTGTSLVELDTWANALNGKWDVSHSDPLASVNNCVQASSSADIYTGDRNQNLDSCLDDIRYWLLAHPTSHPIMVKIEMKNGFGSWSSQSPTAFDTYVQTHLSGVVYTPADLLTKSDGSLYPNLDAAATANNWGNYASLEGKAIVEIIPGTYEQAVSSSSTWVDQVYAQHLIDLYNSGEISQAAVFPSVLGAQTGDPRLRYSNTALRPWFVVFDQDAGAFVSDGATEWYNTNHYLAVVTDAYDVTPALSSSAPSLADAQARVALLAADGASYVSTDWYNSPGDGVLSEVLPRG
;
A
#
# COMPACT_ATOMS: atom_id res chain seq x y z
N MET A 1 27.15 56.28 45.66
CA MET A 1 26.60 57.39 46.40
C MET A 1 25.90 58.32 45.42
N PRO A 2 24.73 58.88 45.67
CA PRO A 2 23.70 58.51 46.65
C PRO A 2 22.32 58.15 46.04
N LEU A 3 21.54 57.43 46.83
CA LEU A 3 20.09 57.47 46.93
C LEU A 3 19.70 58.78 47.66
N PRO A 4 18.45 59.14 47.90
CA PRO A 4 17.11 58.61 47.58
C PRO A 4 16.09 59.70 47.15
N THR A 5 14.83 59.36 46.84
CA THR A 5 13.70 60.01 47.48
C THR A 5 12.36 59.28 47.24
N LEU A 6 11.69 59.05 48.35
CA LEU A 6 10.31 58.59 48.54
C LEU A 6 9.27 59.70 48.25
N LEU A 7 8.03 59.25 48.10
CA LEU A 7 6.73 59.86 48.47
C LEU A 7 5.71 59.72 47.34
N THR A 8 4.44 59.38 47.50
CA THR A 8 3.49 59.25 48.63
C THR A 8 2.22 58.55 48.12
N LYS A 9 1.53 57.94 49.05
CA LYS A 9 0.20 57.34 48.95
C LYS A 9 -0.88 58.28 48.40
N ARG A 10 -1.82 57.71 47.61
CA ARG A 10 -3.24 58.03 47.73
C ARG A 10 -4.12 56.81 47.55
N ALA A 11 -4.88 56.55 48.61
CA ALA A 11 -5.98 55.59 48.63
C ALA A 11 -7.20 56.17 47.89
N GLY A 12 -7.90 55.36 47.21
CA GLY A 12 -9.18 55.68 46.59
C GLY A 12 -10.06 54.43 46.53
N SER A 13 -10.91 54.33 47.53
CA SER A 13 -11.98 53.31 47.60
C SER A 13 -13.00 53.54 46.49
N ARG A 14 -13.35 52.49 45.75
CA ARG A 14 -14.66 52.42 45.06
C ARG A 14 -15.14 50.99 44.87
N LEU A 15 -16.21 50.67 45.59
CA LEU A 15 -17.39 49.89 45.22
C LEU A 15 -17.21 48.58 44.51
N LEU A 16 -17.51 47.49 45.24
CA LEU A 16 -17.90 46.17 44.73
C LEU A 16 -19.19 46.29 43.88
N ALA A 17 -19.09 45.88 42.63
CA ALA A 17 -20.25 45.44 41.83
C ALA A 17 -20.10 43.95 41.63
N ALA A 18 -20.92 43.16 42.31
CA ALA A 18 -21.04 41.73 42.08
C ALA A 18 -21.79 41.50 40.76
N ALA A 19 -21.07 41.08 39.74
CA ALA A 19 -21.66 40.53 38.52
C ALA A 19 -21.74 39.01 38.67
N ALA A 20 -22.96 38.50 38.85
CA ALA A 20 -23.25 37.08 38.82
C ALA A 20 -23.10 36.59 37.36
N LEU A 21 -22.02 35.86 37.05
CA LEU A 21 -21.90 35.09 35.82
C LEU A 21 -22.73 33.82 35.96
N LEU A 22 -23.84 33.78 35.24
CA LEU A 22 -24.57 32.54 34.91
C LEU A 22 -23.70 31.73 33.96
N LEU A 23 -23.02 30.70 34.49
CA LEU A 23 -22.46 29.65 33.67
C LEU A 23 -23.62 28.83 33.09
N SER A 24 -23.97 29.06 31.84
CA SER A 24 -24.74 28.15 31.04
C SER A 24 -23.82 26.97 30.67
N ALA A 25 -23.96 25.85 31.34
CA ALA A 25 -23.37 24.58 30.94
C ALA A 25 -24.00 24.19 29.59
N VAL A 26 -23.30 24.48 28.52
CA VAL A 26 -23.58 23.86 27.22
C VAL A 26 -23.13 22.41 27.37
N GLY A 27 -24.09 21.52 27.61
CA GLY A 27 -23.88 20.10 27.52
C GLY A 27 -23.51 19.77 26.07
N VAL A 28 -22.23 19.52 25.82
CA VAL A 28 -21.79 18.83 24.59
C VAL A 28 -22.33 17.40 24.72
N GLY A 29 -23.51 17.18 24.16
CA GLY A 29 -24.01 15.84 23.95
C GLY A 29 -23.00 15.13 23.06
N ALA A 30 -22.32 14.11 23.59
CA ALA A 30 -21.61 13.15 22.76
C ALA A 30 -22.68 12.54 21.84
N ALA A 31 -22.72 12.98 20.58
CA ALA A 31 -23.43 12.26 19.56
C ALA A 31 -22.79 10.88 19.51
N ALA A 32 -23.51 9.85 19.94
CA ALA A 32 -23.14 8.48 19.71
C ALA A 32 -22.95 8.37 18.19
N ALA A 33 -21.73 8.04 17.76
CA ALA A 33 -21.47 7.72 16.39
C ALA A 33 -22.46 6.61 15.99
N ALA A 34 -23.27 6.88 14.97
CA ALA A 34 -24.09 5.84 14.40
C ALA A 34 -23.16 4.67 14.03
N PRO A 35 -23.59 3.41 14.23
CA PRO A 35 -22.80 2.28 13.78
C PRO A 35 -22.49 2.51 12.30
N ALA A 36 -21.19 2.46 11.95
CA ALA A 36 -20.77 2.53 10.57
C ALA A 36 -21.52 1.39 9.86
N HIS A 37 -22.45 1.73 8.99
CA HIS A 37 -23.03 0.75 8.08
C HIS A 37 -21.85 0.24 7.25
N ALA A 38 -21.64 -1.06 7.24
CA ALA A 38 -20.70 -1.67 6.31
C ALA A 38 -21.05 -1.12 4.91
N LEU A 39 -20.10 -0.41 4.29
CA LEU A 39 -20.31 0.16 2.97
C LEU A 39 -20.56 -0.98 1.98
N ASP A 40 -21.56 -0.81 1.14
CA ASP A 40 -21.78 -1.74 0.03
C ASP A 40 -20.76 -1.42 -1.08
N TYR A 41 -19.64 -2.14 -1.06
CA TYR A 41 -18.58 -2.00 -2.06
C TYR A 41 -18.94 -2.58 -3.43
N SER A 42 -20.12 -3.20 -3.58
CA SER A 42 -20.55 -3.81 -4.85
C SER A 42 -20.66 -2.81 -5.99
N SER A 43 -20.86 -1.52 -5.68
CA SER A 43 -20.96 -0.43 -6.65
C SER A 43 -19.61 0.21 -7.01
N TYR A 44 -18.51 -0.12 -6.29
CA TYR A 44 -17.22 0.49 -6.51
C TYR A 44 -16.33 -0.39 -7.40
N HIS A 45 -15.55 0.24 -8.28
CA HIS A 45 -14.38 -0.39 -8.87
C HIS A 45 -13.19 -0.32 -7.90
N LEU A 46 -12.18 -1.16 -8.08
CA LEU A 46 -11.00 -1.19 -7.23
C LEU A 46 -10.37 0.20 -7.01
N ALA A 47 -10.26 0.99 -8.07
CA ALA A 47 -9.68 2.34 -8.01
C ALA A 47 -10.54 3.36 -7.24
N GLY A 48 -11.76 3.04 -6.86
CA GLY A 48 -12.66 3.89 -6.07
C GLY A 48 -12.64 3.61 -4.58
N VAL A 49 -11.70 2.77 -4.10
CA VAL A 49 -11.64 2.31 -2.72
C VAL A 49 -10.24 2.52 -2.15
N THR A 50 -10.16 2.78 -0.85
CA THR A 50 -8.92 2.87 -0.07
C THR A 50 -8.90 1.74 0.96
N GLY A 51 -7.84 0.94 0.96
CA GLY A 51 -7.59 -0.08 1.97
C GLY A 51 -6.36 0.25 2.81
N THR A 52 -6.27 -0.33 4.02
CA THR A 52 -5.11 -0.18 4.91
C THR A 52 -4.22 -1.39 4.83
N GLY A 53 -2.91 -1.20 4.92
CA GLY A 53 -1.90 -2.22 4.74
C GLY A 53 -0.76 -2.18 5.76
N LEU A 54 0.05 -3.22 5.72
CA LEU A 54 1.22 -3.39 6.57
C LEU A 54 2.50 -3.29 5.73
N HIS A 55 3.40 -2.42 6.19
CA HIS A 55 4.76 -2.30 5.70
C HIS A 55 5.62 -3.45 6.24
N ASN A 56 6.56 -3.96 5.46
CA ASN A 56 7.46 -5.05 5.86
C ASN A 56 6.77 -6.27 6.53
N THR A 57 5.59 -6.62 6.07
CA THR A 57 4.70 -7.63 6.70
C THR A 57 5.41 -8.97 6.98
N TYR A 58 6.36 -9.35 6.13
CA TYR A 58 7.15 -10.60 6.25
C TYR A 58 8.14 -10.57 7.43
N ASP A 59 8.54 -9.41 7.94
CA ASP A 59 9.56 -9.26 9.00
C ASP A 59 8.96 -8.99 10.39
N ASP A 60 7.68 -8.73 10.50
CA ASP A 60 6.96 -8.50 11.76
C ASP A 60 6.76 -9.78 12.59
N LYS A 61 7.81 -10.59 12.72
CA LYS A 61 7.78 -11.94 13.33
C LYS A 61 7.45 -11.94 14.82
N ALA A 62 7.61 -10.82 15.50
CA ALA A 62 7.27 -10.68 16.92
C ALA A 62 5.76 -10.52 17.12
N GLU A 63 5.11 -9.82 16.19
CA GLU A 63 3.68 -9.55 16.21
C GLU A 63 2.89 -10.63 15.48
N TYR A 64 3.39 -11.08 14.33
CA TYR A 64 2.79 -12.11 13.51
C TYR A 64 3.73 -13.29 13.33
N THR A 65 3.51 -14.34 14.08
CA THR A 65 4.34 -15.57 14.02
C THR A 65 4.40 -16.13 12.60
N TYR A 66 3.29 -16.03 11.87
CA TYR A 66 3.14 -16.45 10.48
C TYR A 66 2.55 -15.30 9.67
N LEU A 67 2.86 -15.24 8.37
CA LEU A 67 2.28 -14.24 7.46
C LEU A 67 0.73 -14.29 7.46
N ALA A 68 0.18 -15.49 7.58
CA ALA A 68 -1.26 -15.69 7.70
C ALA A 68 -1.89 -14.94 8.88
N ASN A 69 -1.17 -14.78 10.01
CA ASN A 69 -1.70 -14.01 11.13
C ASN A 69 -1.81 -12.50 10.82
N ALA A 70 -0.92 -11.96 9.98
CA ALA A 70 -1.06 -10.60 9.49
C ALA A 70 -2.27 -10.47 8.55
N LEU A 71 -2.49 -11.45 7.68
CA LEU A 71 -3.65 -11.49 6.79
C LEU A 71 -4.98 -11.60 7.57
N ASP A 72 -5.00 -12.30 8.70
CA ASP A 72 -6.17 -12.44 9.59
C ASP A 72 -6.64 -11.09 10.18
N THR A 73 -5.80 -10.05 10.19
CA THR A 73 -6.19 -8.69 10.60
C THR A 73 -7.14 -8.03 9.60
N GLY A 74 -7.31 -8.58 8.41
CA GLY A 74 -8.09 -8.00 7.33
C GLY A 74 -7.34 -6.94 6.52
N THR A 75 -6.01 -6.90 6.63
CA THR A 75 -5.16 -5.97 5.88
C THR A 75 -5.39 -6.08 4.36
N SER A 76 -5.45 -4.95 3.68
CA SER A 76 -5.62 -4.88 2.22
C SER A 76 -4.30 -4.78 1.45
N LEU A 77 -3.16 -4.70 2.13
CA LEU A 77 -1.84 -4.69 1.53
C LEU A 77 -0.84 -5.43 2.41
N VAL A 78 0.02 -6.21 1.78
CA VAL A 78 1.22 -6.82 2.38
C VAL A 78 2.44 -6.47 1.54
N GLU A 79 3.58 -6.21 2.18
CA GLU A 79 4.83 -5.88 1.51
C GLU A 79 5.86 -6.99 1.71
N LEU A 80 6.61 -7.28 0.63
CA LEU A 80 7.65 -8.31 0.57
C LEU A 80 8.92 -7.73 -0.07
N ASP A 81 9.98 -7.56 0.70
CA ASP A 81 11.30 -7.16 0.18
C ASP A 81 12.02 -8.34 -0.45
N THR A 82 12.16 -8.32 -1.76
CA THR A 82 12.60 -9.48 -2.53
C THR A 82 13.98 -9.28 -3.15
N TRP A 83 14.86 -10.25 -2.95
CA TRP A 83 16.20 -10.32 -3.52
C TRP A 83 16.29 -11.39 -4.60
N ALA A 84 16.83 -11.05 -5.76
CA ALA A 84 17.32 -12.02 -6.73
C ALA A 84 18.62 -12.63 -6.21
N ASN A 85 18.57 -13.87 -5.68
CA ASN A 85 19.74 -14.53 -5.11
C ASN A 85 20.68 -15.00 -6.22
N ALA A 86 21.81 -14.32 -6.35
CA ALA A 86 22.81 -14.60 -7.40
C ALA A 86 23.53 -15.95 -7.23
N LEU A 87 23.45 -16.58 -6.06
CA LEU A 87 24.14 -17.86 -5.79
C LEU A 87 23.34 -19.08 -6.26
N ASN A 88 22.01 -19.00 -6.24
CA ASN A 88 21.15 -20.15 -6.50
C ASN A 88 20.02 -19.90 -7.54
N GLY A 89 19.88 -18.66 -8.01
CA GLY A 89 18.84 -18.29 -8.98
C GLY A 89 17.42 -18.26 -8.43
N LYS A 90 17.24 -18.25 -7.10
CA LYS A 90 15.96 -18.15 -6.41
C LYS A 90 15.64 -16.69 -6.05
N TRP A 91 14.45 -16.49 -5.52
CA TRP A 91 13.98 -15.25 -4.93
C TRP A 91 13.87 -15.41 -3.42
N ASP A 92 14.58 -14.56 -2.68
CA ASP A 92 14.57 -14.57 -1.21
C ASP A 92 13.91 -13.30 -0.69
N VAL A 93 13.17 -13.39 0.41
CA VAL A 93 12.48 -12.26 1.06
C VAL A 93 13.19 -11.89 2.36
N SER A 94 13.77 -10.68 2.39
CA SER A 94 14.50 -10.16 3.54
C SER A 94 14.74 -8.66 3.41
N HIS A 95 14.68 -7.92 4.52
CA HIS A 95 14.86 -6.47 4.52
C HIS A 95 16.26 -6.03 4.06
N SER A 96 17.32 -6.56 4.65
CA SER A 96 18.67 -6.05 4.42
C SER A 96 19.73 -7.09 4.06
N ASP A 97 19.45 -8.37 4.26
CA ASP A 97 20.41 -9.45 4.02
C ASP A 97 19.81 -10.52 3.09
N PRO A 98 20.31 -10.61 1.84
CA PRO A 98 19.78 -11.57 0.87
C PRO A 98 20.07 -13.04 1.23
N LEU A 99 20.85 -13.32 2.29
CA LEU A 99 21.33 -14.67 2.57
C LEU A 99 20.93 -15.21 3.96
N ALA A 100 20.33 -14.41 4.85
CA ALA A 100 20.41 -14.75 6.27
C ALA A 100 19.12 -14.73 7.07
N SER A 101 17.98 -14.32 6.57
CA SER A 101 16.82 -14.08 7.44
C SER A 101 15.65 -15.00 7.15
N VAL A 102 15.35 -15.88 8.11
CA VAL A 102 14.03 -16.52 8.17
C VAL A 102 12.99 -15.43 8.43
N ASN A 103 12.01 -15.32 7.53
CA ASN A 103 10.85 -14.43 7.65
C ASN A 103 9.66 -15.16 8.31
N ASN A 104 8.44 -14.61 8.28
CA ASN A 104 7.26 -15.25 8.85
C ASN A 104 6.47 -16.12 7.85
N CYS A 105 6.98 -16.30 6.61
CA CYS A 105 6.39 -17.18 5.61
C CYS A 105 6.77 -18.65 5.85
N VAL A 106 5.86 -19.57 5.53
CA VAL A 106 6.09 -21.01 5.67
C VAL A 106 5.90 -21.72 4.33
N GLN A 107 6.55 -22.86 4.17
CA GLN A 107 6.32 -23.69 2.98
C GLN A 107 5.02 -24.46 3.15
N ALA A 108 3.90 -23.82 2.78
CA ALA A 108 2.58 -24.42 2.86
C ALA A 108 2.23 -25.25 1.61
N SER A 109 1.41 -26.27 1.80
CA SER A 109 0.79 -27.06 0.74
C SER A 109 -0.74 -27.04 0.83
N SER A 110 -1.27 -26.44 1.90
CA SER A 110 -2.69 -26.27 2.15
C SER A 110 -2.95 -25.09 3.09
N SER A 111 -4.20 -24.66 3.21
CA SER A 111 -4.61 -23.63 4.17
C SER A 111 -4.40 -24.00 5.63
N ALA A 112 -4.24 -25.28 5.96
CA ALA A 112 -3.93 -25.70 7.33
C ALA A 112 -2.47 -25.50 7.70
N ASP A 113 -1.56 -25.49 6.70
CA ASP A 113 -0.11 -25.42 6.93
C ASP A 113 0.36 -23.99 7.21
N ILE A 114 -0.36 -22.95 6.73
CA ILE A 114 0.05 -21.54 6.83
C ILE A 114 0.18 -20.99 8.26
N TYR A 115 -0.26 -21.78 9.27
CA TYR A 115 -0.15 -21.44 10.69
C TYR A 115 0.79 -22.37 11.49
N THR A 116 1.45 -23.32 10.86
CA THR A 116 2.15 -24.40 11.59
C THR A 116 3.50 -24.84 11.02
N GLY A 117 3.88 -24.40 9.85
CA GLY A 117 5.08 -24.85 9.16
C GLY A 117 6.38 -24.24 9.68
N ASP A 118 7.50 -24.78 9.18
CA ASP A 118 8.80 -24.17 9.39
C ASP A 118 8.94 -22.90 8.52
N ARG A 119 9.25 -21.78 9.16
CA ARG A 119 9.47 -20.51 8.49
C ARG A 119 10.77 -20.53 7.70
N ASN A 120 10.78 -19.86 6.56
CA ASN A 120 11.95 -19.76 5.68
C ASN A 120 12.06 -18.35 5.07
N GLN A 121 12.92 -18.20 4.05
CA GLN A 121 13.15 -16.91 3.39
C GLN A 121 12.70 -16.88 1.92
N ASN A 122 12.07 -17.95 1.43
CA ASN A 122 11.76 -18.03 0.00
C ASN A 122 10.50 -17.22 -0.34
N LEU A 123 10.51 -16.52 -1.47
CA LEU A 123 9.36 -15.80 -1.97
C LEU A 123 8.20 -16.74 -2.35
N ASP A 124 8.49 -17.95 -2.86
CA ASP A 124 7.45 -18.95 -3.14
C ASP A 124 6.60 -19.26 -1.91
N SER A 125 7.23 -19.36 -0.76
CA SER A 125 6.53 -19.62 0.49
C SER A 125 5.61 -18.48 0.89
N CYS A 126 6.05 -17.22 0.74
CA CYS A 126 5.19 -16.07 1.03
C CYS A 126 3.99 -15.98 0.08
N LEU A 127 4.22 -16.24 -1.21
CA LEU A 127 3.13 -16.22 -2.21
C LEU A 127 2.15 -17.39 -2.02
N ASP A 128 2.66 -18.58 -1.69
CA ASP A 128 1.82 -19.76 -1.39
C ASP A 128 0.99 -19.53 -0.12
N ASP A 129 1.54 -18.90 0.93
CA ASP A 129 0.82 -18.54 2.14
C ASP A 129 -0.33 -17.58 1.81
N ILE A 130 -0.08 -16.52 1.04
CA ILE A 130 -1.10 -15.58 0.58
C ILE A 130 -2.17 -16.32 -0.23
N ARG A 131 -1.77 -17.18 -1.16
CA ARG A 131 -2.69 -17.95 -1.99
C ARG A 131 -3.59 -18.86 -1.16
N TYR A 132 -3.02 -19.65 -0.27
CA TYR A 132 -3.80 -20.57 0.56
C TYR A 132 -4.72 -19.85 1.53
N TRP A 133 -4.28 -18.69 2.04
CA TRP A 133 -5.13 -17.84 2.85
C TRP A 133 -6.32 -17.30 2.05
N LEU A 134 -6.10 -16.73 0.84
CA LEU A 134 -7.16 -16.22 -0.03
C LEU A 134 -8.14 -17.32 -0.45
N LEU A 135 -7.68 -18.53 -0.76
CA LEU A 135 -8.53 -19.67 -1.09
C LEU A 135 -9.42 -20.09 0.10
N ALA A 136 -8.94 -19.92 1.34
CA ALA A 136 -9.72 -20.17 2.56
C ALA A 136 -10.66 -19.01 2.91
N HIS A 137 -10.37 -17.79 2.41
CA HIS A 137 -11.13 -16.56 2.67
C HIS A 137 -11.63 -15.92 1.36
N PRO A 138 -12.50 -16.59 0.59
CA PRO A 138 -12.87 -16.15 -0.77
C PRO A 138 -13.70 -14.85 -0.81
N THR A 139 -14.12 -14.35 0.35
CA THR A 139 -14.85 -13.08 0.50
C THR A 139 -14.00 -12.01 1.19
N SER A 140 -12.69 -12.25 1.37
CA SER A 140 -11.78 -11.24 1.89
C SER A 140 -11.62 -10.09 0.89
N HIS A 141 -11.25 -8.92 1.40
CA HIS A 141 -10.87 -7.79 0.55
C HIS A 141 -9.77 -8.19 -0.42
N PRO A 142 -9.73 -7.61 -1.64
CA PRO A 142 -8.58 -7.77 -2.54
C PRO A 142 -7.31 -7.29 -1.85
N ILE A 143 -6.23 -8.07 -1.99
CA ILE A 143 -4.94 -7.76 -1.34
C ILE A 143 -3.96 -7.26 -2.38
N MET A 144 -3.38 -6.08 -2.16
CA MET A 144 -2.18 -5.63 -2.85
C MET A 144 -0.96 -6.35 -2.26
N VAL A 145 -0.24 -7.09 -3.07
CA VAL A 145 1.07 -7.65 -2.74
C VAL A 145 2.11 -6.72 -3.33
N LYS A 146 2.67 -5.86 -2.49
CA LYS A 146 3.75 -4.96 -2.85
C LYS A 146 5.07 -5.70 -2.75
N ILE A 147 5.80 -5.79 -3.88
CA ILE A 147 7.12 -6.41 -3.93
C ILE A 147 8.18 -5.35 -4.20
N GLU A 148 8.97 -5.02 -3.17
CA GLU A 148 10.18 -4.23 -3.36
C GLU A 148 11.28 -5.13 -3.90
N MET A 149 11.65 -4.94 -5.17
CA MET A 149 12.72 -5.71 -5.83
C MET A 149 14.09 -5.13 -5.44
N LYS A 150 14.63 -5.56 -4.29
CA LYS A 150 15.80 -4.95 -3.62
C LYS A 150 17.00 -4.77 -4.55
N ASN A 151 17.28 -5.72 -5.42
CA ASN A 151 18.39 -5.67 -6.38
C ASN A 151 17.94 -5.86 -7.84
N GLY A 152 16.65 -5.64 -8.12
CA GLY A 152 16.08 -5.77 -9.45
C GLY A 152 16.00 -7.21 -9.95
N PHE A 153 15.82 -7.37 -11.28
CA PHE A 153 15.91 -8.68 -11.92
C PHE A 153 17.35 -9.19 -11.92
N GLY A 154 17.53 -10.49 -11.63
CA GLY A 154 18.84 -11.11 -11.55
C GLY A 154 19.40 -11.54 -12.92
N SER A 155 20.62 -12.08 -12.88
CA SER A 155 21.31 -12.54 -14.08
C SER A 155 20.96 -13.98 -14.52
N TRP A 156 20.27 -14.75 -13.67
CA TRP A 156 19.82 -16.09 -14.00
C TRP A 156 18.57 -16.05 -14.90
N SER A 157 18.43 -17.03 -15.79
CA SER A 157 17.22 -17.14 -16.61
C SER A 157 15.94 -17.30 -15.78
N SER A 158 16.02 -17.91 -14.60
CA SER A 158 14.94 -18.00 -13.60
C SER A 158 14.59 -16.68 -12.92
N GLN A 159 15.37 -15.63 -13.14
CA GLN A 159 15.21 -14.29 -12.54
C GLN A 159 14.93 -13.22 -13.61
N SER A 160 14.53 -13.62 -14.81
CA SER A 160 14.06 -12.71 -15.86
C SER A 160 12.61 -12.27 -15.61
N PRO A 161 12.11 -11.18 -16.24
CA PRO A 161 10.70 -10.79 -16.16
C PRO A 161 9.73 -11.93 -16.52
N THR A 162 9.96 -12.64 -17.64
CA THR A 162 9.14 -13.79 -18.06
C THR A 162 9.13 -14.92 -17.04
N ALA A 163 10.27 -15.21 -16.42
CA ALA A 163 10.34 -16.25 -15.39
C ALA A 163 9.62 -15.79 -14.11
N PHE A 164 9.68 -14.49 -13.78
CA PHE A 164 8.97 -13.92 -12.64
C PHE A 164 7.45 -13.96 -12.84
N ASP A 165 6.94 -13.65 -14.04
CA ASP A 165 5.53 -13.83 -14.36
C ASP A 165 5.05 -15.28 -14.15
N THR A 166 5.80 -16.24 -14.69
CA THR A 166 5.50 -17.66 -14.50
C THR A 166 5.51 -18.05 -13.03
N TYR A 167 6.47 -17.50 -12.27
CA TYR A 167 6.61 -17.74 -10.86
C TYR A 167 5.40 -17.21 -10.07
N VAL A 168 5.02 -15.95 -10.27
CA VAL A 168 3.86 -15.34 -9.62
C VAL A 168 2.57 -16.05 -9.99
N GLN A 169 2.35 -16.33 -11.29
CA GLN A 169 1.16 -17.07 -11.75
C GLN A 169 1.07 -18.50 -11.18
N THR A 170 2.20 -19.14 -10.93
CA THR A 170 2.24 -20.48 -10.33
C THR A 170 1.83 -20.41 -8.86
N HIS A 171 2.49 -19.53 -8.08
CA HIS A 171 2.30 -19.46 -6.64
C HIS A 171 1.03 -18.70 -6.20
N LEU A 172 0.48 -17.81 -7.05
CA LEU A 172 -0.82 -17.18 -6.85
C LEU A 172 -1.91 -17.73 -7.78
N SER A 173 -1.74 -18.98 -8.25
CA SER A 173 -2.67 -19.60 -9.19
C SER A 173 -4.13 -19.56 -8.73
N GLY A 174 -4.99 -19.04 -9.58
CA GLY A 174 -6.44 -18.92 -9.34
C GLY A 174 -6.87 -17.69 -8.52
N VAL A 175 -5.92 -16.96 -7.90
CA VAL A 175 -6.23 -15.79 -7.06
C VAL A 175 -5.60 -14.48 -7.56
N VAL A 176 -4.70 -14.50 -8.54
CA VAL A 176 -4.05 -13.26 -9.05
C VAL A 176 -4.97 -12.54 -10.05
N TYR A 177 -5.03 -11.21 -9.92
CA TYR A 177 -5.58 -10.27 -10.91
C TYR A 177 -4.42 -9.64 -11.68
N THR A 178 -4.45 -9.70 -12.98
CA THR A 178 -3.30 -9.46 -13.87
C THR A 178 -3.46 -8.20 -14.73
N PRO A 179 -2.37 -7.69 -15.35
CA PRO A 179 -2.45 -6.66 -16.37
C PRO A 179 -3.39 -7.01 -17.53
N ALA A 180 -3.48 -8.28 -17.92
CA ALA A 180 -4.40 -8.75 -18.96
C ALA A 180 -5.86 -8.61 -18.53
N ASP A 181 -6.18 -8.84 -17.25
CA ASP A 181 -7.54 -8.65 -16.73
C ASP A 181 -7.94 -7.18 -16.82
N LEU A 182 -7.04 -6.24 -16.44
CA LEU A 182 -7.30 -4.81 -16.57
C LEU A 182 -7.46 -4.38 -18.03
N LEU A 183 -6.65 -4.93 -18.94
CA LEU A 183 -6.69 -4.58 -20.37
C LEU A 183 -7.92 -5.11 -21.09
N THR A 184 -8.55 -6.18 -20.60
CA THR A 184 -9.65 -6.86 -21.29
C THR A 184 -10.97 -6.09 -21.09
N LYS A 185 -11.55 -5.64 -22.19
CA LYS A 185 -12.88 -5.03 -22.21
C LYS A 185 -13.98 -6.07 -22.07
N SER A 186 -15.20 -5.62 -21.77
CA SER A 186 -16.39 -6.47 -21.67
C SER A 186 -16.73 -7.24 -22.93
N ASP A 187 -16.29 -6.77 -24.11
CA ASP A 187 -16.47 -7.46 -25.41
C ASP A 187 -15.32 -8.42 -25.76
N GLY A 188 -14.33 -8.58 -24.85
CA GLY A 188 -13.15 -9.42 -25.04
C GLY A 188 -12.02 -8.78 -25.85
N SER A 189 -12.20 -7.57 -26.40
CA SER A 189 -11.10 -6.83 -27.01
C SER A 189 -10.20 -6.19 -25.94
N LEU A 190 -8.98 -5.78 -26.32
CA LEU A 190 -8.05 -5.14 -25.40
C LEU A 190 -8.05 -3.61 -25.55
N TYR A 191 -7.81 -2.92 -24.46
CA TYR A 191 -7.32 -1.54 -24.49
C TYR A 191 -5.90 -1.49 -25.04
N PRO A 192 -5.46 -0.36 -25.65
CA PRO A 192 -4.14 -0.27 -26.29
C PRO A 192 -2.98 -0.29 -25.29
N ASN A 193 -3.23 -0.01 -24.02
CA ASN A 193 -2.25 0.01 -22.93
C ASN A 193 -2.98 0.13 -21.58
N LEU A 194 -2.24 -0.01 -20.47
CA LEU A 194 -2.81 0.07 -19.12
C LEU A 194 -3.41 1.44 -18.80
N ASP A 195 -2.80 2.54 -19.26
CA ASP A 195 -3.26 3.91 -19.07
C ASP A 195 -4.68 4.11 -19.62
N ALA A 196 -4.90 3.67 -20.86
CA ALA A 196 -6.23 3.75 -21.48
C ALA A 196 -7.27 2.90 -20.73
N ALA A 197 -6.86 1.73 -20.21
CA ALA A 197 -7.75 0.88 -19.44
C ALA A 197 -8.09 1.49 -18.08
N ALA A 198 -7.09 1.99 -17.34
CA ALA A 198 -7.30 2.64 -16.05
C ALA A 198 -8.15 3.91 -16.18
N THR A 199 -7.83 4.80 -17.14
CA THR A 199 -8.60 6.03 -17.39
C THR A 199 -10.06 5.73 -17.76
N ALA A 200 -10.33 4.61 -18.42
CA ALA A 200 -11.69 4.12 -18.67
C ALA A 200 -12.34 3.48 -17.43
N ASN A 201 -11.66 3.47 -16.29
CA ASN A 201 -12.07 2.77 -15.05
C ASN A 201 -12.39 1.29 -15.26
N ASN A 202 -11.54 0.59 -16.05
CA ASN A 202 -11.73 -0.83 -16.35
C ASN A 202 -11.18 -1.76 -15.24
N TRP A 203 -10.80 -1.21 -14.09
CA TRP A 203 -10.51 -2.02 -12.90
C TRP A 203 -11.73 -2.88 -12.55
N GLY A 204 -11.51 -4.10 -12.12
CA GLY A 204 -12.60 -4.97 -11.68
C GLY A 204 -13.48 -4.29 -10.63
N ASN A 205 -14.77 -4.63 -10.63
CA ASN A 205 -15.64 -4.26 -9.53
C ASN A 205 -15.09 -4.86 -8.23
N TYR A 206 -15.05 -4.07 -7.16
CA TYR A 206 -14.41 -4.45 -5.91
C TYR A 206 -14.92 -5.80 -5.37
N ALA A 207 -16.23 -6.02 -5.39
CA ALA A 207 -16.81 -7.29 -4.96
C ALA A 207 -16.42 -8.48 -5.88
N SER A 208 -16.14 -8.24 -7.16
CA SER A 208 -15.65 -9.29 -8.07
C SER A 208 -14.18 -9.64 -7.86
N LEU A 209 -13.46 -8.82 -7.11
CA LEU A 209 -12.05 -9.01 -6.76
C LEU A 209 -11.87 -9.56 -5.34
N GLU A 210 -12.94 -9.83 -4.60
CA GLU A 210 -12.84 -10.53 -3.32
C GLU A 210 -12.07 -11.85 -3.47
N GLY A 211 -11.19 -12.13 -2.52
CA GLY A 211 -10.30 -13.29 -2.56
C GLY A 211 -9.22 -13.25 -3.64
N LYS A 212 -8.92 -12.07 -4.20
CA LYS A 212 -7.87 -11.88 -5.22
C LYS A 212 -6.66 -11.13 -4.67
N ALA A 213 -5.49 -11.37 -5.27
CA ALA A 213 -4.27 -10.62 -5.09
C ALA A 213 -3.98 -9.78 -6.34
N ILE A 214 -3.54 -8.55 -6.15
CA ILE A 214 -2.95 -7.69 -7.17
C ILE A 214 -1.48 -7.55 -6.79
N VAL A 215 -0.56 -7.78 -7.72
CA VAL A 215 0.87 -7.71 -7.41
C VAL A 215 1.46 -6.47 -8.07
N GLU A 216 2.08 -5.61 -7.27
CA GLU A 216 2.93 -4.54 -7.79
C GLU A 216 4.40 -4.86 -7.54
N ILE A 217 5.28 -4.35 -8.42
CA ILE A 217 6.72 -4.36 -8.24
C ILE A 217 7.29 -2.96 -8.29
N ILE A 218 8.18 -2.67 -7.34
CA ILE A 218 8.88 -1.38 -7.25
C ILE A 218 10.40 -1.57 -7.28
N PRO A 219 11.17 -0.58 -7.79
CA PRO A 219 12.63 -0.57 -7.68
C PRO A 219 13.06 -0.51 -6.21
N GLY A 220 13.86 -1.45 -5.78
CA GLY A 220 14.34 -1.50 -4.41
C GLY A 220 15.44 -0.48 -4.10
N THR A 221 15.62 -0.20 -2.83
CA THR A 221 16.61 0.77 -2.34
C THR A 221 18.04 0.43 -2.75
N TYR A 222 18.41 -0.86 -2.76
CA TYR A 222 19.74 -1.29 -3.20
C TYR A 222 19.89 -1.14 -4.72
N GLU A 223 18.89 -1.55 -5.52
CA GLU A 223 18.89 -1.37 -6.97
C GLU A 223 19.11 0.10 -7.34
N GLN A 224 18.38 1.02 -6.69
CA GLN A 224 18.51 2.46 -6.91
C GLN A 224 19.90 2.98 -6.59
N ALA A 225 20.57 2.42 -5.59
CA ALA A 225 21.91 2.85 -5.17
C ALA A 225 23.03 2.41 -6.12
N VAL A 226 22.85 1.29 -6.84
CA VAL A 226 23.93 0.64 -7.59
C VAL A 226 23.72 0.62 -9.10
N SER A 227 22.53 1.01 -9.60
CA SER A 227 22.21 0.94 -11.02
C SER A 227 21.62 2.24 -11.57
N SER A 228 21.58 2.34 -12.89
CA SER A 228 20.94 3.48 -13.58
C SER A 228 19.42 3.29 -13.59
N SER A 229 18.67 4.38 -13.42
CA SER A 229 17.20 4.35 -13.44
C SER A 229 16.60 3.71 -14.69
N SER A 230 17.28 3.79 -15.83
CA SER A 230 16.83 3.16 -17.08
C SER A 230 16.85 1.62 -17.06
N THR A 231 17.52 1.04 -16.07
CA THR A 231 17.62 -0.42 -15.86
C THR A 231 16.88 -0.89 -14.62
N TRP A 232 16.18 -0.01 -13.92
CA TRP A 232 15.39 -0.39 -12.77
C TRP A 232 14.22 -1.30 -13.16
N VAL A 233 13.82 -2.13 -12.24
CA VAL A 233 12.80 -3.17 -12.43
C VAL A 233 11.50 -2.65 -13.02
N ASP A 234 11.07 -1.44 -12.64
CA ASP A 234 9.86 -0.79 -13.14
C ASP A 234 9.91 -0.56 -14.65
N GLN A 235 11.02 0.03 -15.17
CA GLN A 235 11.18 0.29 -16.59
C GLN A 235 11.45 -0.99 -17.40
N VAL A 236 12.22 -1.92 -16.84
CA VAL A 236 12.47 -3.22 -17.47
C VAL A 236 11.17 -3.99 -17.62
N TYR A 237 10.34 -4.00 -16.58
CA TYR A 237 9.06 -4.71 -16.63
C TYR A 237 8.01 -3.99 -17.48
N ALA A 238 7.97 -2.65 -17.50
CA ALA A 238 7.09 -1.92 -18.42
C ALA A 238 7.45 -2.20 -19.90
N GLN A 239 8.74 -2.33 -20.24
CA GLN A 239 9.15 -2.77 -21.58
C GLN A 239 8.71 -4.21 -21.85
N HIS A 240 8.82 -5.11 -20.89
CA HIS A 240 8.35 -6.48 -21.00
C HIS A 240 6.84 -6.57 -21.28
N LEU A 241 6.01 -5.75 -20.62
CA LEU A 241 4.58 -5.64 -20.92
C LEU A 241 4.30 -5.22 -22.36
N ILE A 242 5.08 -4.25 -22.88
CA ILE A 242 4.99 -3.82 -24.29
C ILE A 242 5.29 -4.99 -25.23
N ASP A 243 6.34 -5.74 -24.94
CA ASP A 243 6.77 -6.87 -25.78
C ASP A 243 5.72 -7.99 -25.77
N LEU A 244 5.18 -8.35 -24.60
CA LEU A 244 4.09 -9.30 -24.47
C LEU A 244 2.80 -8.84 -25.19
N TYR A 245 2.46 -7.57 -25.06
CA TYR A 245 1.28 -7.03 -25.75
C TYR A 245 1.43 -7.09 -27.27
N ASN A 246 2.58 -6.68 -27.78
CA ASN A 246 2.85 -6.68 -29.22
C ASN A 246 2.94 -8.09 -29.83
N SER A 247 3.36 -9.08 -29.04
CA SER A 247 3.38 -10.49 -29.48
C SER A 247 2.03 -11.19 -29.31
N GLY A 248 1.03 -10.54 -28.68
CA GLY A 248 -0.26 -11.16 -28.37
C GLY A 248 -0.24 -12.10 -27.17
N GLU A 249 0.79 -11.99 -26.34
CA GLU A 249 1.05 -12.86 -25.18
C GLU A 249 0.81 -12.16 -23.83
N ILE A 250 0.10 -11.03 -23.79
CA ILE A 250 -0.12 -10.23 -22.58
C ILE A 250 -0.75 -11.02 -21.43
N SER A 251 -1.43 -12.12 -21.70
CA SER A 251 -1.96 -13.03 -20.68
C SER A 251 -0.87 -13.74 -19.85
N GLN A 252 0.39 -13.66 -20.27
CA GLN A 252 1.53 -14.14 -19.48
C GLN A 252 1.97 -13.15 -18.41
N ALA A 253 1.62 -11.86 -18.52
CA ALA A 253 1.95 -10.86 -17.52
C ALA A 253 1.22 -11.12 -16.20
N ALA A 254 1.93 -11.03 -15.08
CA ALA A 254 1.39 -11.32 -13.75
C ALA A 254 1.35 -10.11 -12.81
N VAL A 255 2.20 -9.10 -13.03
CA VAL A 255 2.40 -8.02 -12.07
C VAL A 255 2.28 -6.64 -12.73
N PHE A 256 2.11 -5.60 -11.91
CA PHE A 256 2.04 -4.20 -12.35
C PHE A 256 3.34 -3.49 -11.96
N PRO A 257 4.07 -2.85 -12.89
CA PRO A 257 5.19 -1.99 -12.53
C PRO A 257 4.66 -0.71 -11.90
N SER A 258 5.27 -0.28 -10.81
CA SER A 258 4.88 0.90 -10.05
C SER A 258 5.93 2.01 -10.16
N VAL A 259 5.47 3.25 -10.29
CA VAL A 259 6.32 4.44 -10.34
C VAL A 259 6.62 4.90 -8.92
N LEU A 260 7.91 4.91 -8.54
CA LEU A 260 8.32 5.42 -7.24
C LEU A 260 8.30 6.95 -7.15
N GLY A 261 7.94 7.43 -5.96
CA GLY A 261 8.09 8.82 -5.52
C GLY A 261 7.04 9.77 -6.11
N ALA A 262 6.39 10.51 -5.21
CA ALA A 262 5.49 11.59 -5.58
C ALA A 262 6.23 12.71 -6.32
N GLN A 263 5.52 13.37 -7.23
CA GLN A 263 5.91 14.67 -7.76
C GLN A 263 4.68 15.40 -8.30
N THR A 264 4.74 16.72 -8.34
CA THR A 264 3.65 17.54 -8.90
C THR A 264 3.42 17.19 -10.36
N GLY A 265 2.18 16.87 -10.69
CA GLY A 265 1.74 16.43 -12.02
C GLY A 265 1.99 14.93 -12.25
N ASP A 266 2.30 14.57 -13.49
CA ASP A 266 2.51 13.16 -13.89
C ASP A 266 3.94 12.71 -13.61
N PRO A 267 4.18 11.83 -12.62
CA PRO A 267 5.53 11.38 -12.26
C PRO A 267 6.19 10.52 -13.36
N ARG A 268 5.42 9.98 -14.31
CA ARG A 268 5.95 9.23 -15.46
C ARG A 268 6.76 10.12 -16.44
N LEU A 269 6.61 11.44 -16.33
CA LEU A 269 7.38 12.40 -17.18
C LEU A 269 8.89 12.31 -16.95
N ARG A 270 9.33 11.74 -15.81
CA ARG A 270 10.75 11.46 -15.53
C ARG A 270 11.35 10.41 -16.47
N TYR A 271 10.54 9.52 -17.04
CA TYR A 271 11.04 8.50 -17.95
C TYR A 271 11.34 9.08 -19.33
N SER A 272 12.59 8.97 -19.75
CA SER A 272 13.06 9.43 -21.07
C SER A 272 12.45 8.60 -22.22
N ASN A 273 12.25 7.27 -21.98
CA ASN A 273 11.51 6.43 -22.90
C ASN A 273 10.01 6.65 -22.73
N THR A 274 9.46 7.49 -23.60
CA THR A 274 8.04 7.88 -23.52
C THR A 274 7.08 6.73 -23.84
N ALA A 275 7.53 5.68 -24.52
CA ALA A 275 6.72 4.51 -24.84
C ALA A 275 6.35 3.68 -23.60
N LEU A 276 7.15 3.77 -22.52
CA LEU A 276 6.88 3.08 -21.26
C LEU A 276 5.74 3.72 -20.46
N ARG A 277 5.56 5.05 -20.58
CA ARG A 277 4.64 5.83 -19.73
C ARG A 277 3.21 5.28 -19.67
N PRO A 278 2.58 4.86 -20.78
CA PRO A 278 1.22 4.32 -20.75
C PRO A 278 1.10 2.93 -20.10
N TRP A 279 2.20 2.36 -19.63
CA TRP A 279 2.21 1.05 -18.97
C TRP A 279 2.35 1.13 -17.45
N PHE A 280 2.32 2.36 -16.90
CA PHE A 280 2.30 2.61 -15.46
C PHE A 280 0.95 3.18 -15.05
N VAL A 281 0.28 2.48 -14.17
CA VAL A 281 -1.04 2.82 -13.59
C VAL A 281 -1.08 2.61 -12.09
N VAL A 282 0.04 2.16 -11.52
CA VAL A 282 0.28 2.03 -10.08
C VAL A 282 1.44 2.95 -9.70
N PHE A 283 1.32 3.62 -8.56
CA PHE A 283 2.27 4.62 -8.09
C PHE A 283 2.51 4.38 -6.60
N ASP A 284 3.78 4.24 -6.20
CA ASP A 284 4.19 4.04 -4.82
C ASP A 284 4.97 5.25 -4.33
N GLN A 285 4.65 5.76 -3.13
CA GLN A 285 5.26 6.97 -2.62
C GLN A 285 5.09 7.13 -1.12
N ASP A 286 5.93 7.98 -0.51
CA ASP A 286 5.80 8.42 0.87
C ASP A 286 4.48 9.19 1.07
N ALA A 287 3.75 8.91 2.15
CA ALA A 287 2.44 9.52 2.42
C ALA A 287 2.55 11.04 2.68
N GLY A 288 3.61 11.49 3.33
CA GLY A 288 3.86 12.91 3.57
C GLY A 288 4.15 13.66 2.27
N ALA A 289 4.93 13.07 1.36
CA ALA A 289 5.17 13.59 0.03
C ALA A 289 3.88 13.61 -0.80
N PHE A 290 3.09 12.55 -0.77
CA PHE A 290 1.80 12.46 -1.46
C PHE A 290 0.86 13.61 -1.09
N VAL A 291 0.67 13.86 0.21
CA VAL A 291 -0.19 14.96 0.68
C VAL A 291 0.40 16.33 0.35
N SER A 292 1.71 16.51 0.49
CA SER A 292 2.36 17.82 0.29
C SER A 292 2.52 18.21 -1.17
N ASP A 293 2.61 17.26 -2.08
CA ASP A 293 2.82 17.51 -3.50
C ASP A 293 1.57 18.03 -4.21
N GLY A 294 0.37 17.77 -3.65
CA GLY A 294 -0.91 18.24 -4.20
C GLY A 294 -1.30 17.59 -5.53
N ALA A 295 -0.66 16.48 -5.91
CA ALA A 295 -0.95 15.75 -7.15
C ALA A 295 -2.07 14.70 -6.97
N THR A 296 -2.68 14.63 -5.81
CA THR A 296 -3.63 13.59 -5.39
C THR A 296 -4.85 13.48 -6.30
N GLU A 297 -5.45 14.59 -6.72
CA GLU A 297 -6.59 14.61 -7.63
C GLU A 297 -6.25 13.97 -8.99
N TRP A 298 -5.02 14.09 -9.47
CA TRP A 298 -4.60 13.52 -10.74
C TRP A 298 -4.68 11.98 -10.73
N TYR A 299 -4.25 11.33 -9.65
CA TYR A 299 -4.34 9.87 -9.52
C TYR A 299 -5.80 9.42 -9.48
N ASN A 300 -6.63 10.11 -8.72
CA ASN A 300 -8.04 9.76 -8.56
C ASN A 300 -8.82 9.95 -9.88
N THR A 301 -8.63 11.10 -10.55
CA THR A 301 -9.29 11.43 -11.82
C THR A 301 -8.96 10.43 -12.93
N ASN A 302 -7.75 9.87 -12.94
CA ASN A 302 -7.32 8.89 -13.94
C ASN A 302 -7.53 7.44 -13.48
N HIS A 303 -8.12 7.22 -12.32
CA HIS A 303 -8.34 5.89 -11.73
C HIS A 303 -7.04 5.08 -11.57
N TYR A 304 -5.91 5.75 -11.33
CA TYR A 304 -4.66 5.08 -11.03
C TYR A 304 -4.63 4.64 -9.57
N LEU A 305 -3.95 3.52 -9.29
CA LEU A 305 -3.73 3.10 -7.91
C LEU A 305 -2.56 3.89 -7.31
N ALA A 306 -2.76 4.46 -6.13
CA ALA A 306 -1.75 5.16 -5.36
C ALA A 306 -1.53 4.42 -4.04
N VAL A 307 -0.36 3.80 -3.90
CA VAL A 307 0.12 3.18 -2.66
C VAL A 307 0.92 4.23 -1.92
N VAL A 308 0.59 4.50 -0.66
CA VAL A 308 1.29 5.47 0.17
C VAL A 308 1.83 4.80 1.41
N THR A 309 3.14 4.95 1.65
CA THR A 309 3.86 4.36 2.78
C THR A 309 4.08 5.39 3.87
N ASP A 310 4.45 4.94 5.09
CA ASP A 310 4.76 5.78 6.23
C ASP A 310 3.62 6.75 6.59
N ALA A 311 2.39 6.24 6.59
CA ALA A 311 1.21 7.07 6.87
C ALA A 311 1.28 7.83 8.21
N TYR A 312 2.10 7.36 9.15
CA TYR A 312 2.33 8.02 10.44
C TYR A 312 3.11 9.34 10.31
N ASP A 313 3.91 9.52 9.25
CA ASP A 313 4.77 10.71 9.07
C ASP A 313 4.02 11.94 8.51
N VAL A 314 2.81 11.78 7.98
CA VAL A 314 1.99 12.92 7.55
C VAL A 314 1.75 13.87 8.73
N THR A 315 1.97 15.17 8.52
CA THR A 315 1.84 16.18 9.59
C THR A 315 0.38 16.42 10.00
N PRO A 316 0.06 16.44 11.30
CA PRO A 316 0.92 16.15 12.45
C PRO A 316 1.27 14.65 12.53
N ALA A 317 2.55 14.32 12.78
CA ALA A 317 3.00 12.94 12.84
C ALA A 317 2.34 12.16 14.00
N LEU A 318 2.10 10.89 13.77
CA LEU A 318 1.57 9.93 14.75
C LEU A 318 2.69 9.03 15.28
N SER A 319 2.37 8.16 16.23
CA SER A 319 3.26 7.04 16.57
C SER A 319 3.42 6.14 15.36
N SER A 320 4.66 5.73 15.06
CA SER A 320 4.93 4.84 13.92
C SER A 320 4.31 3.46 14.08
N SER A 321 4.22 2.93 15.32
CA SER A 321 3.77 1.55 15.54
C SER A 321 2.55 1.42 16.46
N ALA A 322 2.21 2.45 17.25
CA ALA A 322 1.15 2.38 18.27
C ALA A 322 0.39 3.70 18.44
N PRO A 323 -0.25 4.24 17.41
CA PRO A 323 -1.16 5.38 17.54
C PRO A 323 -2.41 4.98 18.34
N SER A 324 -3.22 5.96 18.79
CA SER A 324 -4.57 5.63 19.19
C SER A 324 -5.40 5.15 17.98
N LEU A 325 -6.38 4.27 18.17
CA LEU A 325 -7.24 3.80 17.11
C LEU A 325 -7.93 4.98 16.37
N ALA A 326 -8.40 5.99 17.13
CA ALA A 326 -9.07 7.15 16.55
C ALA A 326 -8.12 8.00 15.70
N ASP A 327 -6.85 8.16 16.09
CA ASP A 327 -5.86 8.90 15.30
C ASP A 327 -5.48 8.13 14.04
N ALA A 328 -5.33 6.81 14.14
CA ALA A 328 -5.03 5.95 13.01
C ALA A 328 -6.16 5.99 11.97
N GLN A 329 -7.42 5.81 12.40
CA GLN A 329 -8.59 5.88 11.53
C GLN A 329 -8.75 7.27 10.90
N ALA A 330 -8.54 8.34 11.66
CA ALA A 330 -8.57 9.69 11.11
C ALA A 330 -7.49 9.92 10.04
N ARG A 331 -6.31 9.30 10.21
CA ARG A 331 -5.23 9.37 9.22
C ARG A 331 -5.56 8.60 7.95
N VAL A 332 -6.12 7.39 8.06
CA VAL A 332 -6.57 6.63 6.90
C VAL A 332 -7.67 7.39 6.15
N ALA A 333 -8.63 7.96 6.88
CA ALA A 333 -9.69 8.79 6.29
C ALA A 333 -9.15 10.04 5.57
N LEU A 334 -8.14 10.70 6.11
CA LEU A 334 -7.44 11.81 5.45
C LEU A 334 -6.84 11.37 4.12
N LEU A 335 -6.05 10.28 4.13
CA LEU A 335 -5.37 9.79 2.94
C LEU A 335 -6.36 9.24 1.89
N ALA A 336 -7.47 8.63 2.33
CA ALA A 336 -8.56 8.22 1.45
C ALA A 336 -9.20 9.43 0.75
N ALA A 337 -9.49 10.50 1.49
CA ALA A 337 -10.03 11.75 0.92
C ALA A 337 -9.04 12.43 -0.05
N ASP A 338 -7.74 12.29 0.20
CA ASP A 338 -6.68 12.76 -0.69
C ASP A 338 -6.43 11.82 -1.89
N GLY A 339 -7.15 10.70 -1.98
CA GLY A 339 -7.12 9.82 -3.15
C GLY A 339 -6.07 8.70 -3.10
N ALA A 340 -5.58 8.30 -1.93
CA ALA A 340 -4.78 7.08 -1.77
C ALA A 340 -5.64 5.83 -2.03
N SER A 341 -5.07 4.79 -2.67
CA SER A 341 -5.73 3.48 -2.85
C SER A 341 -5.34 2.52 -1.75
N TYR A 342 -4.09 2.57 -1.31
CA TYR A 342 -3.58 1.75 -0.22
C TYR A 342 -2.73 2.61 0.71
N VAL A 343 -3.00 2.48 2.02
CA VAL A 343 -2.31 3.21 3.08
C VAL A 343 -1.47 2.22 3.87
N SER A 344 -0.16 2.20 3.63
CA SER A 344 0.78 1.29 4.27
C SER A 344 1.35 1.89 5.56
N THR A 345 1.44 1.09 6.61
CA THR A 345 1.85 1.50 7.96
C THR A 345 2.55 0.39 8.74
N ASP A 346 3.17 0.75 9.89
CA ASP A 346 3.70 -0.18 10.88
C ASP A 346 2.76 -0.31 12.11
N TRP A 347 1.45 -0.14 11.94
CA TRP A 347 0.50 -0.07 13.06
C TRP A 347 0.02 -1.43 13.57
N TYR A 348 0.90 -2.42 13.60
CA TYR A 348 0.61 -3.77 14.11
C TYR A 348 0.26 -3.81 15.60
N ASN A 349 0.72 -2.82 16.42
CA ASN A 349 0.37 -2.68 17.83
C ASN A 349 -0.85 -1.78 18.08
N SER A 350 -1.55 -1.35 17.04
CA SER A 350 -2.75 -0.54 17.20
C SER A 350 -3.83 -1.35 17.93
N PRO A 351 -4.58 -0.77 18.90
CA PRO A 351 -5.54 -1.53 19.67
C PRO A 351 -6.66 -2.06 18.80
N GLY A 352 -6.65 -3.37 18.61
CA GLY A 352 -7.64 -4.12 17.83
C GLY A 352 -7.42 -4.02 16.31
N ASP A 353 -8.05 -4.93 15.60
CA ASP A 353 -7.96 -5.08 14.13
C ASP A 353 -8.64 -3.93 13.35
N GLY A 354 -9.16 -2.94 14.06
CA GLY A 354 -10.07 -1.94 13.55
C GLY A 354 -9.52 -0.99 12.50
N VAL A 355 -8.19 -0.77 12.41
CA VAL A 355 -7.61 0.10 11.39
C VAL A 355 -7.09 -0.70 10.19
N LEU A 356 -6.53 -1.89 10.42
CA LEU A 356 -5.96 -2.71 9.34
C LEU A 356 -7.04 -3.30 8.42
N SER A 357 -8.22 -3.58 8.96
CA SER A 357 -9.39 -4.04 8.18
C SER A 357 -10.22 -2.89 7.60
N GLU A 358 -9.76 -1.63 7.78
CA GLU A 358 -10.53 -0.48 7.31
C GLU A 358 -10.46 -0.33 5.81
N VAL A 359 -11.64 -0.23 5.20
CA VAL A 359 -11.80 0.05 3.77
C VAL A 359 -12.75 1.23 3.65
N LEU A 360 -12.36 2.26 2.90
CA LEU A 360 -13.09 3.51 2.74
C LEU A 360 -13.33 3.81 1.26
N PRO A 361 -14.37 4.60 0.92
CA PRO A 361 -14.44 5.22 -0.39
C PRO A 361 -13.23 6.14 -0.61
N ARG A 362 -12.71 6.14 -1.82
CA ARG A 362 -11.58 6.95 -2.23
C ARG A 362 -12.04 8.25 -2.87
N GLY A 363 -11.53 9.40 -2.40
CA GLY A 363 -11.79 10.73 -2.94
C GLY A 363 -13.00 11.45 -2.38
#